data_b6b45ecb9fef9766ba8659c5fcaf4442
#
_entry.id   b6b45ecb9fef9766ba8659c5fcaf4442
#
_cell.length_a   1.000
_cell.length_b   1.000
_cell.length_c   1.000
_cell.angle_alpha   90.00
_cell.angle_beta   90.00
_cell.angle_gamma   90.00
#
_symmetry.space_group_name_H-M   'P 1'
#
loop_
_entity.id
_entity.type
_entity.pdbx_description
1 polymer ?
#
loop_
_entity_poly.entity_id
_entity_poly.type
_entity_poly.pdbx_seq_one_letter_code
_entity_poly.pdbx_strand_id
1 'polypeptide(L)'
;MSRTSTAAATAVGALTLRPVDPLTDAELLHGWLTHPKSAFWMMQDARLVDVERAYMELAADEHQQAHLGLHDGVPAFLMERYDPAHRELVGLYEPEPGDVGMHFLVAPTDRPVHGFTRAVITTVMTELFADPATRRVVVEPDVTNTAVHALNAAVGFVPEREIQKPEKKALLSFCTREQFAKAVSA
;
A
#
# COMPACT_ATOMS: atom_id res chain seq x y z
N MET A 1 -2.39 -21.96 5.55
CA MET A 1 -1.38 -22.20 4.50
C MET A 1 -1.03 -20.83 3.90
N SER A 2 0.12 -20.25 4.31
CA SER A 2 0.61 -18.99 3.78
C SER A 2 0.92 -19.12 2.29
N ARG A 3 0.15 -18.42 1.45
CA ARG A 3 0.51 -18.28 0.04
C ARG A 3 1.64 -17.26 -0.05
N THR A 4 2.83 -17.73 -0.33
CA THR A 4 3.90 -16.86 -0.82
C THR A 4 3.52 -16.46 -2.25
N SER A 5 3.39 -15.15 -2.49
CA SER A 5 3.08 -14.62 -3.82
C SER A 5 4.16 -15.01 -4.83
N THR A 6 3.74 -15.27 -6.06
CA THR A 6 4.65 -15.60 -7.16
C THR A 6 5.53 -14.38 -7.45
N ALA A 7 6.85 -14.58 -7.49
CA ALA A 7 7.80 -13.52 -7.81
C ALA A 7 7.49 -12.89 -9.18
N ALA A 8 7.21 -11.60 -9.22
CA ALA A 8 7.17 -10.85 -10.47
C ALA A 8 8.61 -10.41 -10.79
N ALA A 9 9.17 -10.92 -11.89
CA ALA A 9 10.43 -10.40 -12.41
C ALA A 9 10.18 -9.02 -13.03
N THR A 10 10.78 -7.99 -12.44
CA THR A 10 10.68 -6.60 -12.90
C THR A 10 12.03 -6.13 -13.48
N ALA A 11 12.04 -4.97 -14.15
CA ALA A 11 13.28 -4.35 -14.62
C ALA A 11 14.26 -3.99 -13.48
N VAL A 12 13.77 -3.96 -12.23
CA VAL A 12 14.57 -3.63 -11.03
C VAL A 12 14.93 -4.86 -10.19
N GLY A 13 14.57 -6.08 -10.58
CA GLY A 13 14.80 -7.32 -9.82
C GLY A 13 13.51 -8.05 -9.48
N ALA A 14 13.61 -9.10 -8.66
CA ALA A 14 12.46 -9.89 -8.22
C ALA A 14 11.78 -9.22 -7.02
N LEU A 15 10.49 -8.92 -7.15
CA LEU A 15 9.64 -8.42 -6.07
C LEU A 15 8.69 -9.53 -5.61
N THR A 16 8.64 -9.77 -4.31
CA THR A 16 7.76 -10.76 -3.67
C THR A 16 7.09 -10.18 -2.44
N LEU A 17 6.00 -10.79 -1.99
CA LEU A 17 5.27 -10.39 -0.80
C LEU A 17 5.14 -11.57 0.16
N ARG A 18 5.26 -11.30 1.45
CA ARG A 18 4.89 -12.22 2.53
C ARG A 18 4.06 -11.49 3.59
N PRO A 19 3.21 -12.17 4.34
CA PRO A 19 2.55 -11.55 5.49
C PRO A 19 3.57 -10.91 6.44
N VAL A 20 3.20 -9.77 7.03
CA VAL A 20 3.95 -9.19 8.16
C VAL A 20 3.78 -10.09 9.37
N ASP A 21 4.88 -10.39 10.05
CA ASP A 21 4.89 -10.98 11.38
C ASP A 21 5.18 -9.86 12.40
N PRO A 22 4.17 -9.39 13.17
CA PRO A 22 4.35 -8.28 14.10
C PRO A 22 5.46 -8.47 15.12
N LEU A 23 5.75 -9.72 15.51
CA LEU A 23 6.76 -10.01 16.53
C LEU A 23 8.19 -9.93 15.98
N THR A 24 8.38 -10.22 14.70
CA THR A 24 9.71 -10.24 14.08
C THR A 24 9.99 -9.03 13.20
N ASP A 25 8.94 -8.39 12.64
CA ASP A 25 9.09 -7.29 11.70
C ASP A 25 8.93 -5.90 12.34
N ALA A 26 8.43 -5.80 13.58
CA ALA A 26 8.09 -4.53 14.22
C ALA A 26 9.27 -3.55 14.29
N GLU A 27 10.48 -4.01 14.60
CA GLU A 27 11.66 -3.16 14.68
C GLU A 27 12.02 -2.57 13.29
N LEU A 28 11.96 -3.40 12.25
CA LEU A 28 12.17 -2.97 10.87
C LEU A 28 11.12 -1.94 10.44
N LEU A 29 9.85 -2.23 10.68
CA LEU A 29 8.74 -1.35 10.33
C LEU A 29 8.80 -0.04 11.12
N HIS A 30 9.16 -0.08 12.40
CA HIS A 30 9.39 1.12 13.21
C HIS A 30 10.44 2.03 12.56
N GLY A 31 11.58 1.47 12.14
CA GLY A 31 12.62 2.23 11.46
C GLY A 31 12.16 2.88 10.15
N TRP A 32 11.23 2.24 9.42
CA TRP A 32 10.68 2.80 8.18
C TRP A 32 9.60 3.85 8.44
N LEU A 33 8.68 3.57 9.35
CA LEU A 33 7.49 4.40 9.61
C LEU A 33 7.86 5.72 10.32
N THR A 34 8.88 5.70 11.18
CA THR A 34 9.37 6.89 11.87
C THR A 34 10.37 7.71 11.06
N HIS A 35 10.81 7.22 9.91
CA HIS A 35 11.76 7.92 9.06
C HIS A 35 11.14 9.19 8.44
N PRO A 36 11.86 10.33 8.36
CA PRO A 36 11.34 11.58 7.79
C PRO A 36 10.77 11.45 6.37
N LYS A 37 11.30 10.55 5.53
CA LYS A 37 10.77 10.26 4.19
C LYS A 37 9.38 9.63 4.21
N SER A 38 8.93 9.10 5.34
CA SER A 38 7.62 8.46 5.53
C SER A 38 6.59 9.40 6.19
N ALA A 39 6.78 10.73 6.09
CA ALA A 39 5.96 11.73 6.77
C ALA A 39 4.45 11.56 6.51
N PHE A 40 4.05 11.19 5.32
CA PHE A 40 2.64 10.96 4.97
C PHE A 40 2.03 9.70 5.61
N TRP A 41 2.84 8.85 6.25
CA TRP A 41 2.36 7.73 7.05
C TRP A 41 1.94 8.15 8.48
N MET A 42 2.37 9.35 8.91
CA MET A 42 1.97 10.01 10.18
C MET A 42 2.31 9.21 11.45
N MET A 43 3.43 8.48 11.42
CA MET A 43 3.94 7.69 12.55
C MET A 43 5.35 8.13 13.02
N GLN A 44 5.78 9.36 12.73
CA GLN A 44 7.14 9.82 13.01
C GLN A 44 7.51 9.76 14.49
N ASP A 45 6.53 10.00 15.38
CA ASP A 45 6.72 10.02 16.84
C ASP A 45 6.34 8.68 17.51
N ALA A 46 6.01 7.65 16.72
CA ALA A 46 5.63 6.34 17.26
C ALA A 46 6.82 5.66 17.94
N ARG A 47 6.58 5.06 19.10
CA ARG A 47 7.55 4.17 19.75
C ARG A 47 7.46 2.77 19.13
N LEU A 48 8.50 1.97 19.30
CA LEU A 48 8.49 0.58 18.80
C LEU A 48 7.26 -0.20 19.29
N VAL A 49 6.91 -0.08 20.57
CA VAL A 49 5.74 -0.76 21.15
C VAL A 49 4.41 -0.30 20.53
N ASP A 50 4.34 0.93 20.04
CA ASP A 50 3.13 1.44 19.38
C ASP A 50 2.99 0.84 17.97
N VAL A 51 4.10 0.67 17.25
CA VAL A 51 4.15 -0.03 15.95
C VAL A 51 3.82 -1.50 16.11
N GLU A 52 4.46 -2.19 17.07
CA GLU A 52 4.19 -3.60 17.37
C GLU A 52 2.70 -3.83 17.65
N ARG A 53 2.11 -3.00 18.53
CA ARG A 53 0.67 -3.09 18.85
C ARG A 53 -0.20 -2.86 17.62
N ALA A 54 0.08 -1.82 16.83
CA ALA A 54 -0.69 -1.51 15.63
C ALA A 54 -0.72 -2.69 14.64
N TYR A 55 0.42 -3.34 14.40
CA TYR A 55 0.49 -4.48 13.49
C TYR A 55 -0.05 -5.78 14.10
N MET A 56 -0.03 -5.93 15.43
CA MET A 56 -0.74 -7.02 16.11
C MET A 56 -2.26 -6.87 15.98
N GLU A 57 -2.79 -5.66 16.17
CA GLU A 57 -4.20 -5.34 15.98
C GLU A 57 -4.62 -5.55 14.52
N LEU A 58 -3.79 -5.09 13.57
CA LEU A 58 -4.03 -5.29 12.14
C LEU A 58 -4.04 -6.80 11.78
N ALA A 59 -3.10 -7.58 12.32
CA ALA A 59 -3.03 -9.02 12.06
C ALA A 59 -4.20 -9.81 12.65
N ALA A 60 -4.85 -9.28 13.70
CA ALA A 60 -6.02 -9.88 14.34
C ALA A 60 -7.34 -9.48 13.65
N ASP A 61 -7.31 -8.53 12.73
CA ASP A 61 -8.47 -7.97 12.08
C ASP A 61 -8.76 -8.69 10.75
N GLU A 62 -9.98 -9.19 10.59
CA GLU A 62 -10.41 -9.89 9.37
C GLU A 62 -10.56 -8.97 8.14
N HIS A 63 -10.67 -7.64 8.37
CA HIS A 63 -10.87 -6.63 7.33
C HIS A 63 -9.58 -5.96 6.86
N GLN A 64 -8.42 -6.36 7.38
CA GLN A 64 -7.13 -5.78 7.03
C GLN A 64 -6.05 -6.85 6.89
N GLN A 65 -5.03 -6.56 6.10
CA GLN A 65 -3.84 -7.40 5.98
C GLN A 65 -2.63 -6.53 5.67
N ALA A 66 -1.50 -6.82 6.30
CA ALA A 66 -0.21 -6.23 5.98
C ALA A 66 0.75 -7.26 5.40
N HIS A 67 1.49 -6.85 4.38
CA HIS A 67 2.50 -7.67 3.72
C HIS A 67 3.83 -6.93 3.64
N LEU A 68 4.89 -7.61 4.01
CA LEU A 68 6.25 -7.14 3.79
C LEU A 68 6.69 -7.52 2.39
N GLY A 69 7.08 -6.52 1.62
CA GLY A 69 7.62 -6.69 0.28
C GLY A 69 9.13 -6.89 0.31
N LEU A 70 9.60 -7.85 -0.48
CA LEU A 70 11.01 -8.18 -0.60
C LEU A 70 11.49 -7.86 -2.01
N HIS A 71 12.67 -7.28 -2.11
CA HIS A 71 13.43 -7.09 -3.34
C HIS A 71 14.63 -8.04 -3.31
N ASP A 72 14.66 -9.01 -4.21
CA ASP A 72 15.67 -10.07 -4.25
C ASP A 72 15.89 -10.74 -2.88
N GLY A 73 14.78 -10.96 -2.15
CA GLY A 73 14.77 -11.58 -0.83
C GLY A 73 15.05 -10.64 0.35
N VAL A 74 15.33 -9.35 0.10
CA VAL A 74 15.60 -8.36 1.15
C VAL A 74 14.39 -7.47 1.35
N PRO A 75 13.94 -7.19 2.61
CA PRO A 75 12.85 -6.28 2.89
C PRO A 75 13.04 -4.90 2.25
N ALA A 76 12.06 -4.43 1.49
CA ALA A 76 12.18 -3.22 0.69
C ALA A 76 10.92 -2.34 0.60
N PHE A 77 9.76 -2.87 0.95
CA PHE A 77 8.51 -2.12 0.97
C PHE A 77 7.47 -2.79 1.87
N LEU A 78 6.45 -2.02 2.22
CA LEU A 78 5.28 -2.46 2.99
C LEU A 78 4.04 -2.26 2.12
N MET A 79 3.10 -3.19 2.18
CA MET A 79 1.78 -3.06 1.59
C MET A 79 0.72 -3.42 2.62
N GLU A 80 -0.28 -2.57 2.76
CA GLU A 80 -1.48 -2.83 3.54
C GLU A 80 -2.69 -2.83 2.60
N ARG A 81 -3.59 -3.79 2.81
CA ARG A 81 -4.89 -3.82 2.17
C ARG A 81 -5.99 -3.83 3.21
N TYR A 82 -7.12 -3.23 2.91
CA TYR A 82 -8.26 -3.18 3.81
C TYR A 82 -9.59 -3.22 3.06
N ASP A 83 -10.64 -3.63 3.76
CA ASP A 83 -12.01 -3.51 3.30
C ASP A 83 -12.53 -2.09 3.61
N PRO A 84 -12.76 -1.25 2.60
CA PRO A 84 -13.17 0.14 2.81
C PRO A 84 -14.58 0.29 3.39
N ALA A 85 -15.40 -0.76 3.38
CA ALA A 85 -16.70 -0.76 4.04
C ALA A 85 -16.59 -0.88 5.58
N HIS A 86 -15.44 -1.37 6.07
CA HIS A 86 -15.22 -1.64 7.49
C HIS A 86 -14.05 -0.85 8.09
N ARG A 87 -13.18 -0.28 7.27
CA ARG A 87 -11.96 0.41 7.70
C ARG A 87 -11.78 1.73 6.94
N GLU A 88 -10.85 2.55 7.38
CA GLU A 88 -10.30 3.78 6.80
C GLU A 88 -11.29 4.76 6.14
N LEU A 89 -12.20 4.27 5.31
CA LEU A 89 -13.10 5.07 4.47
C LEU A 89 -14.57 4.97 4.87
N VAL A 90 -14.88 4.35 6.01
CA VAL A 90 -16.26 4.22 6.51
C VAL A 90 -16.92 5.58 6.63
N GLY A 91 -18.06 5.74 5.96
CA GLY A 91 -18.85 6.98 5.95
C GLY A 91 -18.29 8.11 5.07
N LEU A 92 -17.19 7.88 4.37
CA LEU A 92 -16.57 8.87 3.48
C LEU A 92 -16.96 8.68 2.00
N TYR A 93 -17.38 7.48 1.63
CA TYR A 93 -17.97 7.16 0.33
C TYR A 93 -18.85 5.91 0.44
N GLU A 94 -19.57 5.57 -0.63
CA GLU A 94 -20.37 4.34 -0.71
C GLU A 94 -19.53 3.22 -1.36
N PRO A 95 -19.03 2.23 -0.59
CA PRO A 95 -18.24 1.14 -1.14
C PRO A 95 -19.05 0.23 -2.05
N GLU A 96 -18.46 -0.19 -3.16
CA GLU A 96 -19.04 -1.18 -4.07
C GLU A 96 -18.48 -2.58 -3.78
N PRO A 97 -19.24 -3.65 -4.07
CA PRO A 97 -18.73 -5.02 -3.94
C PRO A 97 -17.47 -5.23 -4.79
N GLY A 98 -16.37 -5.62 -4.14
CA GLY A 98 -15.09 -5.81 -4.77
C GLY A 98 -14.16 -4.60 -4.71
N ASP A 99 -14.52 -3.55 -3.95
CA ASP A 99 -13.58 -2.49 -3.58
C ASP A 99 -12.56 -3.01 -2.57
N VAL A 100 -11.30 -2.65 -2.78
CA VAL A 100 -10.19 -2.94 -1.88
C VAL A 100 -9.39 -1.66 -1.66
N GLY A 101 -9.24 -1.25 -0.41
CA GLY A 101 -8.35 -0.16 -0.02
C GLY A 101 -6.90 -0.61 0.03
N MET A 102 -5.96 0.30 -0.23
CA MET A 102 -4.55 -0.01 -0.26
C MET A 102 -3.69 1.17 0.21
N HIS A 103 -2.70 0.85 1.05
CA HIS A 103 -1.56 1.70 1.35
C HIS A 103 -0.27 0.97 0.99
N PHE A 104 0.77 1.70 0.60
CA PHE A 104 2.11 1.12 0.48
C PHE A 104 3.17 2.15 0.83
N LEU A 105 4.32 1.65 1.31
CA LEU A 105 5.49 2.43 1.68
C LEU A 105 6.72 1.75 1.10
N VAL A 106 7.52 2.48 0.35
CA VAL A 106 8.87 2.02 -0.03
C VAL A 106 9.84 2.34 1.09
N ALA A 107 10.66 1.37 1.47
CA ALA A 107 11.65 1.54 2.52
C ALA A 107 12.55 2.75 2.26
N PRO A 108 12.84 3.57 3.28
CA PRO A 108 13.81 4.63 3.15
C PRO A 108 15.18 4.08 2.73
N THR A 109 15.83 4.73 1.78
CA THR A 109 17.15 4.32 1.29
C THR A 109 17.99 5.53 0.88
N ASP A 110 19.31 5.41 1.04
CA ASP A 110 20.29 6.37 0.54
C ASP A 110 20.78 6.01 -0.88
N ARG A 111 20.35 4.85 -1.40
CA ARG A 111 20.69 4.36 -2.74
C ARG A 111 19.43 4.09 -3.56
N PRO A 112 18.70 5.14 -3.99
CA PRO A 112 17.47 4.95 -4.75
C PRO A 112 17.77 4.32 -6.11
N VAL A 113 16.95 3.34 -6.48
CA VAL A 113 16.96 2.70 -7.80
C VAL A 113 15.91 3.36 -8.66
N HIS A 114 16.30 3.82 -9.85
CA HIS A 114 15.36 4.45 -10.79
C HIS A 114 14.23 3.47 -11.17
N GLY A 115 12.99 3.95 -11.09
CA GLY A 115 11.81 3.14 -11.43
C GLY A 115 11.36 2.17 -10.32
N PHE A 116 12.09 2.07 -9.19
CA PHE A 116 11.77 1.12 -8.14
C PHE A 116 10.37 1.31 -7.56
N THR A 117 9.99 2.54 -7.19
CA THR A 117 8.66 2.82 -6.62
C THR A 117 7.53 2.47 -7.60
N ARG A 118 7.75 2.70 -8.91
CA ARG A 118 6.78 2.29 -9.94
C ARG A 118 6.68 0.77 -10.03
N ALA A 119 7.80 0.05 -9.97
CA ALA A 119 7.79 -1.41 -9.95
C ALA A 119 7.07 -1.94 -8.71
N VAL A 120 7.29 -1.33 -7.53
CA VAL A 120 6.59 -1.68 -6.29
C VAL A 120 5.08 -1.51 -6.43
N ILE A 121 4.58 -0.33 -6.82
CA ILE A 121 3.12 -0.13 -6.93
C ILE A 121 2.52 -1.03 -8.01
N THR A 122 3.22 -1.29 -9.11
CA THR A 122 2.75 -2.24 -10.14
C THR A 122 2.64 -3.65 -9.57
N THR A 123 3.62 -4.09 -8.78
CA THR A 123 3.58 -5.39 -8.09
C THR A 123 2.43 -5.48 -7.10
N VAL A 124 2.24 -4.45 -6.28
CA VAL A 124 1.13 -4.36 -5.32
C VAL A 124 -0.22 -4.45 -6.04
N MET A 125 -0.42 -3.67 -7.10
CA MET A 125 -1.66 -3.70 -7.88
C MET A 125 -1.90 -5.05 -8.57
N THR A 126 -0.83 -5.69 -9.06
CA THR A 126 -0.90 -7.04 -9.64
C THR A 126 -1.35 -8.05 -8.59
N GLU A 127 -0.81 -7.98 -7.37
CA GLU A 127 -1.21 -8.86 -6.26
C GLU A 127 -2.68 -8.65 -5.86
N LEU A 128 -3.13 -7.39 -5.73
CA LEU A 128 -4.51 -7.08 -5.40
C LEU A 128 -5.48 -7.58 -6.47
N PHE A 129 -5.15 -7.41 -7.75
CA PHE A 129 -5.95 -7.90 -8.87
C PHE A 129 -5.76 -9.39 -9.20
N ALA A 130 -4.84 -10.10 -8.55
CA ALA A 130 -4.76 -11.56 -8.65
C ALA A 130 -6.01 -12.24 -8.03
N ASP A 131 -6.64 -11.59 -7.05
CA ASP A 131 -7.94 -12.01 -6.55
C ASP A 131 -9.05 -11.61 -7.54
N PRO A 132 -9.78 -12.56 -8.14
CA PRO A 132 -10.86 -12.25 -9.08
C PRO A 132 -12.03 -11.49 -8.45
N ALA A 133 -12.16 -11.52 -7.12
CA ALA A 133 -13.17 -10.75 -6.39
C ALA A 133 -12.83 -9.25 -6.35
N THR A 134 -11.55 -8.87 -6.45
CA THR A 134 -11.14 -7.46 -6.51
C THR A 134 -11.55 -6.86 -7.85
N ARG A 135 -12.48 -5.93 -7.83
CA ARG A 135 -12.96 -5.21 -9.01
C ARG A 135 -12.31 -3.84 -9.15
N ARG A 136 -12.10 -3.16 -8.01
CA ARG A 136 -11.62 -1.79 -7.97
C ARG A 136 -10.71 -1.60 -6.75
N VAL A 137 -9.59 -0.94 -6.94
CA VAL A 137 -8.71 -0.51 -5.83
C VAL A 137 -8.98 0.96 -5.54
N VAL A 138 -9.09 1.31 -4.27
CA VAL A 138 -9.30 2.67 -3.78
C VAL A 138 -8.13 3.14 -2.95
N VAL A 139 -7.75 4.41 -3.13
CA VAL A 139 -6.69 5.08 -2.36
C VAL A 139 -7.14 6.49 -1.97
N GLU A 140 -6.58 7.01 -0.87
CA GLU A 140 -6.89 8.33 -0.34
C GLU A 140 -5.62 9.05 0.16
N PRO A 141 -4.62 9.27 -0.72
CA PRO A 141 -3.43 10.01 -0.34
C PRO A 141 -3.75 11.46 0.03
N ASP A 142 -2.90 12.04 0.90
CA ASP A 142 -2.97 13.46 1.24
C ASP A 142 -2.93 14.32 -0.04
N VAL A 143 -3.76 15.34 -0.12
CA VAL A 143 -3.84 16.23 -1.30
C VAL A 143 -2.52 16.91 -1.63
N THR A 144 -1.64 17.06 -0.67
CA THR A 144 -0.31 17.67 -0.85
C THR A 144 0.75 16.68 -1.33
N ASN A 145 0.46 15.37 -1.33
CA ASN A 145 1.40 14.33 -1.76
C ASN A 145 1.41 14.18 -3.30
N THR A 146 1.88 15.22 -3.98
CA THR A 146 1.88 15.28 -5.46
C THR A 146 2.65 14.16 -6.12
N ALA A 147 3.73 13.65 -5.47
CA ALA A 147 4.52 12.54 -5.99
C ALA A 147 3.70 11.25 -6.06
N VAL A 148 2.91 10.95 -5.03
CA VAL A 148 2.02 9.78 -5.02
C VAL A 148 0.86 9.95 -6.00
N HIS A 149 0.32 11.16 -6.17
CA HIS A 149 -0.72 11.40 -7.19
C HIS A 149 -0.21 11.09 -8.60
N ALA A 150 0.99 11.54 -8.96
CA ALA A 150 1.60 11.24 -10.26
C ALA A 150 1.86 9.73 -10.42
N LEU A 151 2.31 9.06 -9.37
CA LEU A 151 2.56 7.62 -9.36
C LEU A 151 1.27 6.82 -9.53
N ASN A 152 0.20 7.19 -8.81
CA ASN A 152 -1.12 6.57 -8.93
C ASN A 152 -1.68 6.72 -10.35
N ALA A 153 -1.61 7.92 -10.93
CA ALA A 153 -2.03 8.16 -12.31
C ALA A 153 -1.26 7.27 -13.31
N ALA A 154 0.04 7.06 -13.09
CA ALA A 154 0.88 6.23 -13.95
C ALA A 154 0.51 4.73 -13.95
N VAL A 155 -0.25 4.25 -12.95
CA VAL A 155 -0.77 2.87 -12.87
C VAL A 155 -2.28 2.79 -13.03
N GLY A 156 -2.92 3.87 -13.46
CA GLY A 156 -4.32 3.87 -13.90
C GLY A 156 -5.35 4.37 -12.88
N PHE A 157 -4.93 4.90 -11.72
CA PHE A 157 -5.89 5.55 -10.82
C PHE A 157 -6.45 6.83 -11.42
N VAL A 158 -7.76 7.01 -11.25
CA VAL A 158 -8.50 8.21 -11.65
C VAL A 158 -9.02 8.90 -10.39
N PRO A 159 -8.65 10.18 -10.16
CA PRO A 159 -9.20 10.96 -9.07
C PRO A 159 -10.71 11.16 -9.21
N GLU A 160 -11.43 11.07 -8.09
CA GLU A 160 -12.86 11.35 -8.04
C GLU A 160 -13.14 12.68 -7.34
N ARG A 161 -12.79 12.79 -6.06
CA ARG A 161 -13.01 14.00 -5.26
C ARG A 161 -12.09 14.08 -4.06
N GLU A 162 -12.01 15.26 -3.48
CA GLU A 162 -11.40 15.46 -2.17
C GLU A 162 -12.37 15.03 -1.05
N ILE A 163 -11.81 14.41 -0.03
CA ILE A 163 -12.53 14.01 1.19
C ILE A 163 -11.80 14.55 2.42
N GLN A 164 -12.54 14.82 3.49
CA GLN A 164 -11.97 15.24 4.77
C GLN A 164 -11.92 14.04 5.70
N LYS A 165 -10.71 13.57 6.01
CA LYS A 165 -10.45 12.63 7.11
C LYS A 165 -10.11 13.42 8.37
N PRO A 166 -10.22 12.83 9.57
CA PRO A 166 -9.85 13.52 10.81
C PRO A 166 -8.42 14.06 10.81
N GLU A 167 -7.50 13.32 10.22
CA GLU A 167 -6.06 13.60 10.24
C GLU A 167 -5.56 14.37 9.01
N LYS A 168 -6.28 14.36 7.89
CA LYS A 168 -5.83 14.95 6.63
C LYS A 168 -6.98 15.25 5.66
N LYS A 169 -6.73 16.15 4.72
CA LYS A 169 -7.52 16.27 3.50
C LYS A 169 -6.92 15.33 2.45
N ALA A 170 -7.73 14.44 1.89
CA ALA A 170 -7.26 13.38 1.01
C ALA A 170 -7.95 13.42 -0.36
N LEU A 171 -7.28 12.93 -1.40
CA LEU A 171 -7.82 12.79 -2.74
C LEU A 171 -8.26 11.34 -2.97
N LEU A 172 -9.56 11.11 -2.90
CA LEU A 172 -10.17 9.82 -3.18
C LEU A 172 -9.98 9.49 -4.66
N SER A 173 -9.36 8.35 -4.94
CA SER A 173 -9.06 7.90 -6.30
C SER A 173 -9.30 6.41 -6.46
N PHE A 174 -9.73 6.00 -7.63
CA PHE A 174 -10.08 4.61 -7.95
C PHE A 174 -9.31 4.10 -9.16
N CYS A 175 -9.01 2.81 -9.14
CA CYS A 175 -8.44 2.10 -10.28
C CYS A 175 -9.20 0.79 -10.49
N THR A 176 -9.84 0.63 -11.65
CA THR A 176 -10.44 -0.65 -12.05
C THR A 176 -9.37 -1.57 -12.64
N ARG A 177 -9.69 -2.87 -12.71
CA ARG A 177 -8.83 -3.87 -13.36
C ARG A 177 -8.46 -3.48 -14.81
N GLU A 178 -9.42 -2.94 -15.57
CA GLU A 178 -9.22 -2.51 -16.94
C GLU A 178 -8.30 -1.28 -17.05
N GLN A 179 -8.49 -0.30 -16.17
CA GLN A 179 -7.63 0.89 -16.10
C GLN A 179 -6.20 0.51 -15.78
N PHE A 180 -5.99 -0.38 -14.80
CA PHE A 180 -4.65 -0.90 -14.47
C PHE A 180 -4.03 -1.62 -15.65
N ALA A 181 -4.73 -2.58 -16.23
CA ALA A 181 -4.22 -3.35 -17.37
C ALA A 181 -3.81 -2.44 -18.54
N LYS A 182 -4.61 -1.43 -18.88
CA LYS A 182 -4.30 -0.44 -19.92
C LYS A 182 -3.05 0.38 -19.57
N ALA A 183 -2.92 0.86 -18.31
CA ALA A 183 -1.82 1.71 -17.88
C ALA A 183 -0.46 0.99 -17.87
N VAL A 184 -0.44 -0.32 -17.56
CA VAL A 184 0.82 -1.08 -17.50
C VAL A 184 1.21 -1.71 -18.84
N SER A 185 0.29 -1.71 -19.83
CA SER A 185 0.56 -2.19 -21.19
C SER A 185 1.05 -1.08 -22.14
N ALA A 186 1.00 0.17 -21.69
CA ALA A 186 1.41 1.37 -22.45
C ALA A 186 2.89 1.70 -22.19
#